data_887c1a6a1cbf9a9a4dfc1c1b42650d5b
#
_entry.id   887c1a6a1cbf9a9a4dfc1c1b42650d5b
#
_cell.length_a   1.000
_cell.length_b   1.000
_cell.length_c   1.000
_cell.angle_alpha   90.00
_cell.angle_beta   90.00
_cell.angle_gamma   90.00
#
_symmetry.space_group_name_H-M   'P 1'
#
loop_
_entity.id
_entity.type
_entity.pdbx_description
1 polymer ?
#
loop_
_entity_poly.entity_id
_entity_poly.type
_entity_poly.pdbx_seq_one_letter_code
_entity_poly.pdbx_strand_id
1 'polypeptide(L)'
;MTEIKGISVDEWKKKICEEAERLRPQLIQLSHSIHDEPEIGFQEFKSSAKICDFLEKQGFETERGYCDLPTSFKAVKKGTGKGPVVAFLAEYDALRGVGHGCGHNVIATCASGAFASLAKIFVEMGIAGEVRIIGTPAEEGGAGKAIMLERGGFDGVDFALMIHPTCGGESRNYINRNGRASGSLTISFTGQSAHSSAPATGINALTAAISVFNQIDMLRPLFETEDNVNGVILEGGTASNVIPGFSKSEFCIRAATMKRIDELQNMIIGCAKRAESLTGAKVQIQSEPIYAERYPCLPICE
;
A
#
# COMPACT_ATOMS: atom_id res chain seq x y z
N MET A 1 -27.00 14.72 16.91
CA MET A 1 -26.76 16.17 16.99
C MET A 1 -27.21 16.74 15.66
N THR A 2 -28.28 17.54 15.60
CA THR A 2 -28.90 18.02 14.35
C THR A 2 -28.39 19.40 13.94
N GLU A 3 -27.78 20.15 14.86
CA GLU A 3 -27.27 21.51 14.63
C GLU A 3 -25.94 21.76 15.37
N ILE A 4 -25.11 22.59 14.79
CA ILE A 4 -23.84 23.10 15.36
C ILE A 4 -23.87 24.62 15.20
N LYS A 5 -23.77 25.38 16.31
CA LYS A 5 -23.91 26.86 16.33
C LYS A 5 -25.19 27.39 15.66
N GLY A 6 -26.32 26.66 15.82
CA GLY A 6 -27.59 27.06 15.20
C GLY A 6 -27.66 26.84 13.67
N ILE A 7 -26.69 26.19 13.09
CA ILE A 7 -26.66 25.83 11.67
C ILE A 7 -26.84 24.31 11.58
N SER A 8 -27.66 23.84 10.65
CA SER A 8 -27.89 22.41 10.46
C SER A 8 -26.64 21.70 9.95
N VAL A 9 -26.52 20.41 10.25
CA VAL A 9 -25.40 19.59 9.76
C VAL A 9 -25.35 19.60 8.22
N ASP A 10 -26.50 19.61 7.56
CA ASP A 10 -26.57 19.62 6.09
C ASP A 10 -26.07 20.95 5.48
N GLU A 11 -26.32 22.08 6.15
CA GLU A 11 -25.75 23.35 5.73
C GLU A 11 -24.24 23.40 5.92
N TRP A 12 -23.69 22.81 6.99
CA TRP A 12 -22.24 22.64 7.16
C TRP A 12 -21.64 21.75 6.08
N LYS A 13 -22.28 20.61 5.76
CA LYS A 13 -21.86 19.77 4.64
C LYS A 13 -21.81 20.54 3.32
N LYS A 14 -22.83 21.34 3.05
CA LYS A 14 -22.90 22.20 1.86
C LYS A 14 -21.70 23.17 1.80
N LYS A 15 -21.40 23.87 2.89
CA LYS A 15 -20.24 24.77 2.97
C LYS A 15 -18.91 24.06 2.69
N ILE A 16 -18.73 22.84 3.24
CA ILE A 16 -17.53 22.03 2.99
C ILE A 16 -17.44 21.65 1.51
N CYS A 17 -18.55 21.24 0.89
CA CYS A 17 -18.59 20.92 -0.54
C CYS A 17 -18.31 22.16 -1.43
N GLU A 18 -18.85 23.32 -1.07
CA GLU A 18 -18.58 24.58 -1.78
C GLU A 18 -17.09 24.96 -1.70
N GLU A 19 -16.44 24.75 -0.55
CA GLU A 19 -14.99 24.96 -0.42
C GLU A 19 -14.19 23.95 -1.24
N ALA A 20 -14.60 22.68 -1.30
CA ALA A 20 -13.97 21.67 -2.15
C ALA A 20 -14.09 22.04 -3.63
N GLU A 21 -15.26 22.53 -4.10
CA GLU A 21 -15.44 23.00 -5.47
C GLU A 21 -14.58 24.24 -5.77
N ARG A 22 -14.41 25.15 -4.81
CA ARG A 22 -13.49 26.29 -4.95
C ARG A 22 -12.05 25.86 -5.18
N LEU A 23 -11.63 24.77 -4.52
CA LEU A 23 -10.28 24.20 -4.65
C LEU A 23 -10.09 23.33 -5.90
N ARG A 24 -11.17 22.89 -6.54
CA ARG A 24 -11.17 21.93 -7.65
C ARG A 24 -10.13 22.19 -8.74
N PRO A 25 -9.96 23.42 -9.29
CA PRO A 25 -8.95 23.64 -10.33
C PRO A 25 -7.52 23.34 -9.85
N GLN A 26 -7.20 23.71 -8.61
CA GLN A 26 -5.88 23.48 -8.01
C GLN A 26 -5.68 22.00 -7.71
N LEU A 27 -6.71 21.28 -7.26
CA LEU A 27 -6.67 19.85 -6.98
C LEU A 27 -6.47 19.05 -8.27
N ILE A 28 -7.15 19.39 -9.36
CA ILE A 28 -6.93 18.76 -10.66
C ILE A 28 -5.48 18.97 -11.13
N GLN A 29 -4.97 20.19 -11.00
CA GLN A 29 -3.58 20.49 -11.35
C GLN A 29 -2.59 19.69 -10.49
N LEU A 30 -2.84 19.56 -9.18
CA LEU A 30 -2.02 18.77 -8.27
C LEU A 30 -2.01 17.31 -8.71
N SER A 31 -3.19 16.72 -8.99
CA SER A 31 -3.31 15.34 -9.44
C SER A 31 -2.52 15.08 -10.72
N HIS A 32 -2.68 15.93 -11.74
CA HIS A 32 -1.93 15.81 -12.99
C HIS A 32 -0.43 15.94 -12.77
N SER A 33 0.00 16.92 -11.96
CA SER A 33 1.43 17.14 -11.71
C SER A 33 2.12 15.97 -10.99
N ILE A 34 1.40 15.23 -10.12
CA ILE A 34 1.90 14.01 -9.49
C ILE A 34 1.91 12.88 -10.51
N HIS A 35 0.83 12.73 -11.29
CA HIS A 35 0.71 11.71 -12.32
C HIS A 35 1.82 11.79 -13.37
N ASP A 36 2.17 12.99 -13.81
CA ASP A 36 3.15 13.23 -14.89
C ASP A 36 4.61 13.01 -14.43
N GLU A 37 4.86 12.97 -13.13
CA GLU A 37 6.18 12.71 -12.54
C GLU A 37 6.09 11.56 -11.52
N PRO A 38 5.87 10.31 -11.96
CA PRO A 38 5.68 9.19 -11.06
C PRO A 38 6.96 8.82 -10.32
N GLU A 39 6.88 8.67 -9.00
CA GLU A 39 7.97 8.30 -8.12
C GLU A 39 7.60 7.01 -7.36
N ILE A 40 8.54 6.09 -7.24
CA ILE A 40 8.34 4.82 -6.53
C ILE A 40 8.48 5.00 -5.02
N GLY A 41 7.96 4.03 -4.27
CA GLY A 41 7.97 4.03 -2.80
C GLY A 41 9.30 4.40 -2.17
N PHE A 42 9.26 5.24 -1.13
CA PHE A 42 10.37 5.90 -0.42
C PHE A 42 11.23 6.87 -1.27
N GLN A 43 10.83 7.15 -2.50
CA GLN A 43 11.49 8.10 -3.39
C GLN A 43 10.55 9.22 -3.87
N GLU A 44 9.38 9.35 -3.25
CA GLU A 44 8.30 10.29 -3.62
C GLU A 44 8.57 11.72 -3.14
N PHE A 45 9.80 12.20 -3.29
CA PHE A 45 10.20 13.52 -2.80
C PHE A 45 9.46 14.67 -3.45
N LYS A 46 9.26 14.61 -4.77
CA LYS A 46 8.55 15.66 -5.52
C LYS A 46 7.05 15.59 -5.24
N SER A 47 6.47 14.39 -5.21
CA SER A 47 5.06 14.18 -4.95
C SER A 47 4.68 14.69 -3.56
N SER A 48 5.44 14.30 -2.53
CA SER A 48 5.30 14.81 -1.16
C SER A 48 5.44 16.34 -1.10
N ALA A 49 6.47 16.90 -1.75
CA ALA A 49 6.69 18.35 -1.77
C ALA A 49 5.52 19.10 -2.42
N LYS A 50 5.00 18.63 -3.57
CA LYS A 50 3.84 19.23 -4.25
C LYS A 50 2.60 19.27 -3.37
N ILE A 51 2.35 18.19 -2.61
CA ILE A 51 1.22 18.12 -1.69
C ILE A 51 1.41 19.10 -0.52
N CYS A 52 2.59 19.13 0.10
CA CYS A 52 2.90 20.07 1.17
C CYS A 52 2.78 21.52 0.69
N ASP A 53 3.32 21.85 -0.48
CA ASP A 53 3.24 23.19 -1.07
C ASP A 53 1.78 23.61 -1.35
N PHE A 54 0.91 22.67 -1.77
CA PHE A 54 -0.51 22.93 -1.91
C PHE A 54 -1.15 23.25 -0.56
N LEU A 55 -0.87 22.47 0.49
CA LEU A 55 -1.41 22.67 1.83
C LEU A 55 -0.92 24.00 2.44
N GLU A 56 0.36 24.31 2.30
CA GLU A 56 0.96 25.56 2.76
C GLU A 56 0.36 26.81 2.06
N LYS A 57 0.07 26.71 0.76
CA LYS A 57 -0.68 27.77 0.00
C LYS A 57 -2.11 27.95 0.50
N GLN A 58 -2.73 26.90 1.09
CA GLN A 58 -4.03 27.02 1.74
C GLN A 58 -3.93 27.52 3.20
N GLY A 59 -2.72 27.81 3.70
CA GLY A 59 -2.46 28.34 5.04
C GLY A 59 -2.32 27.27 6.14
N PHE A 60 -1.96 26.04 5.79
CA PHE A 60 -1.70 24.97 6.75
C PHE A 60 -0.19 24.72 6.85
N GLU A 61 0.32 24.65 8.08
CA GLU A 61 1.70 24.24 8.33
C GLU A 61 1.85 22.73 8.12
N THR A 62 2.95 22.32 7.47
CA THR A 62 3.26 20.93 7.20
C THR A 62 4.52 20.50 7.96
N GLU A 63 4.44 19.37 8.65
CA GLU A 63 5.57 18.66 9.23
C GLU A 63 6.07 17.65 8.19
N ARG A 64 7.20 17.96 7.53
CA ARG A 64 7.80 17.10 6.51
C ARG A 64 8.74 16.08 7.17
N GLY A 65 8.87 14.89 6.63
CA GLY A 65 9.67 13.80 7.20
C GLY A 65 9.05 13.18 8.46
N TYR A 66 7.73 13.17 8.53
CA TYR A 66 6.99 12.64 9.67
C TYR A 66 7.30 11.15 9.90
N CYS A 67 7.43 10.76 11.18
CA CYS A 67 7.83 9.39 11.57
C CYS A 67 9.19 8.95 11.01
N ASP A 68 10.16 9.87 10.86
CA ASP A 68 11.49 9.58 10.30
C ASP A 68 11.44 8.91 8.90
N LEU A 69 10.41 9.22 8.14
CA LEU A 69 10.31 8.84 6.73
C LEU A 69 10.43 10.11 5.87
N PRO A 70 11.53 10.29 5.12
CA PRO A 70 11.85 11.55 4.43
C PRO A 70 10.76 12.05 3.47
N THR A 71 9.98 11.14 2.89
CA THR A 71 8.91 11.46 1.94
C THR A 71 7.52 11.55 2.58
N SER A 72 7.39 11.28 3.89
CA SER A 72 6.13 11.44 4.62
C SER A 72 5.90 12.89 5.06
N PHE A 73 4.66 13.20 5.41
CA PHE A 73 4.30 14.50 5.98
C PHE A 73 3.05 14.39 6.87
N LYS A 74 2.83 15.43 7.68
CA LYS A 74 1.60 15.62 8.46
C LYS A 74 1.22 17.08 8.47
N ALA A 75 -0.08 17.39 8.39
CA ALA A 75 -0.62 18.69 8.75
C ALA A 75 -1.80 18.51 9.72
N VAL A 76 -2.00 19.48 10.60
CA VAL A 76 -3.00 19.41 11.66
C VAL A 76 -3.79 20.71 11.74
N LYS A 77 -5.12 20.58 11.85
CA LYS A 77 -5.99 21.68 12.23
C LYS A 77 -6.71 21.35 13.53
N LYS A 78 -6.42 22.12 14.58
CA LYS A 78 -7.07 21.97 15.89
C LYS A 78 -8.36 22.79 15.97
N GLY A 79 -9.35 22.22 16.64
CA GLY A 79 -10.61 22.88 16.98
C GLY A 79 -10.54 23.58 18.34
N THR A 80 -11.69 23.77 18.98
CA THR A 80 -11.86 24.62 20.19
C THR A 80 -11.48 23.92 21.50
N GLY A 81 -11.09 22.64 21.46
CA GLY A 81 -10.73 21.88 22.65
C GLY A 81 -10.50 20.41 22.36
N LYS A 82 -10.40 19.60 23.42
CA LYS A 82 -10.21 18.15 23.31
C LYS A 82 -11.47 17.49 22.75
N GLY A 83 -11.32 16.67 21.74
CA GLY A 83 -12.39 15.93 21.08
C GLY A 83 -11.81 14.89 20.09
N PRO A 84 -12.63 14.31 19.22
CA PRO A 84 -12.20 13.30 18.27
C PRO A 84 -11.09 13.81 17.32
N VAL A 85 -10.20 12.90 16.94
CA VAL A 85 -9.13 13.13 15.97
C VAL A 85 -9.43 12.34 14.70
N VAL A 86 -9.66 13.04 13.60
CA VAL A 86 -9.92 12.45 12.30
C VAL A 86 -8.72 12.68 11.39
N ALA A 87 -8.20 11.62 10.76
CA ALA A 87 -7.10 11.70 9.82
C ALA A 87 -7.54 11.32 8.40
N PHE A 88 -7.19 12.15 7.42
CA PHE A 88 -7.21 11.78 6.00
C PHE A 88 -5.85 11.23 5.60
N LEU A 89 -5.83 10.04 4.98
CA LEU A 89 -4.60 9.39 4.55
C LEU A 89 -4.37 9.66 3.07
N ALA A 90 -3.14 10.07 2.73
CA ALA A 90 -2.71 10.38 1.38
C ALA A 90 -1.60 9.39 0.95
N GLU A 91 -1.85 8.59 -0.09
CA GLU A 91 -0.87 7.78 -0.81
C GLU A 91 -0.46 8.52 -2.09
N TYR A 92 0.80 8.41 -2.51
CA TYR A 92 1.32 9.14 -3.69
C TYR A 92 2.49 8.45 -4.39
N ASP A 93 2.83 7.23 -4.00
CA ASP A 93 3.81 6.40 -4.71
C ASP A 93 3.22 5.79 -5.98
N ALA A 94 4.09 5.43 -6.92
CA ALA A 94 3.75 4.86 -8.22
C ALA A 94 4.31 3.46 -8.37
N LEU A 95 3.70 2.66 -9.25
CA LEU A 95 4.15 1.34 -9.64
C LEU A 95 5.40 1.42 -10.53
N ARG A 96 6.41 0.61 -10.25
CA ARG A 96 7.63 0.53 -11.06
C ARG A 96 7.31 0.15 -12.51
N GLY A 97 7.72 0.97 -13.45
CA GLY A 97 7.53 0.74 -14.89
C GLY A 97 6.10 0.93 -15.41
N VAL A 98 5.16 1.29 -14.54
CA VAL A 98 3.73 1.49 -14.90
C VAL A 98 3.30 2.93 -14.63
N GLY A 99 3.87 3.60 -13.64
CA GLY A 99 3.42 4.92 -13.18
C GLY A 99 2.23 4.80 -12.21
N HIS A 100 1.35 5.81 -12.21
CA HIS A 100 0.18 5.86 -11.31
C HIS A 100 -0.98 4.95 -11.73
N GLY A 101 -0.67 3.68 -12.08
CA GLY A 101 -1.69 2.69 -12.46
C GLY A 101 -2.66 2.31 -11.35
N CYS A 102 -2.29 2.51 -10.07
CA CYS A 102 -3.17 2.34 -8.92
C CYS A 102 -3.97 3.60 -8.56
N GLY A 103 -3.65 4.76 -9.15
CA GLY A 103 -4.37 6.01 -8.94
C GLY A 103 -4.02 6.75 -7.65
N HIS A 104 -2.82 6.54 -7.09
CA HIS A 104 -2.39 7.21 -5.85
C HIS A 104 -2.32 8.74 -6.00
N ASN A 105 -2.08 9.27 -7.21
CA ASN A 105 -2.22 10.71 -7.47
C ASN A 105 -3.64 11.25 -7.16
N VAL A 106 -4.68 10.42 -7.41
CA VAL A 106 -6.07 10.76 -7.07
C VAL A 106 -6.29 10.64 -5.56
N ILE A 107 -5.74 9.60 -4.91
CA ILE A 107 -5.82 9.41 -3.45
C ILE A 107 -5.22 10.63 -2.72
N ALA A 108 -3.98 11.01 -3.08
CA ALA A 108 -3.30 12.18 -2.53
C ALA A 108 -4.14 13.45 -2.65
N THR A 109 -4.68 13.65 -3.84
CA THR A 109 -5.45 14.86 -4.17
C THR A 109 -6.79 14.91 -3.43
N CYS A 110 -7.50 13.78 -3.36
CA CYS A 110 -8.77 13.69 -2.62
C CYS A 110 -8.54 13.91 -1.12
N ALA A 111 -7.51 13.29 -0.53
CA ALA A 111 -7.17 13.50 0.88
C ALA A 111 -6.81 14.97 1.17
N SER A 112 -6.02 15.60 0.29
CA SER A 112 -5.62 17.00 0.41
C SER A 112 -6.82 17.96 0.31
N GLY A 113 -7.72 17.69 -0.63
CA GLY A 113 -8.94 18.47 -0.81
C GLY A 113 -9.91 18.32 0.36
N ALA A 114 -10.11 17.09 0.84
CA ALA A 114 -10.97 16.79 1.98
C ALA A 114 -10.46 17.46 3.26
N PHE A 115 -9.15 17.33 3.54
CA PHE A 115 -8.52 18.00 4.67
C PHE A 115 -8.64 19.51 4.57
N ALA A 116 -8.22 20.12 3.45
CA ALA A 116 -8.21 21.57 3.31
C ALA A 116 -9.61 22.19 3.43
N SER A 117 -10.63 21.54 2.80
CA SER A 117 -12.01 22.00 2.86
C SER A 117 -12.60 21.89 4.26
N LEU A 118 -12.45 20.72 4.90
CA LEU A 118 -12.96 20.52 6.25
C LEU A 118 -12.21 21.40 7.24
N ALA A 119 -10.87 21.44 7.22
CA ALA A 119 -10.05 22.16 8.16
C ALA A 119 -10.33 23.68 8.17
N LYS A 120 -10.65 24.24 7.00
CA LYS A 120 -11.05 25.65 6.89
C LYS A 120 -12.38 25.92 7.59
N ILE A 121 -13.39 25.08 7.36
CA ILE A 121 -14.73 25.24 7.94
C ILE A 121 -14.77 24.79 9.40
N PHE A 122 -13.90 23.89 9.81
CA PHE A 122 -13.84 23.30 11.16
C PHE A 122 -13.74 24.37 12.27
N VAL A 123 -12.94 25.41 12.04
CA VAL A 123 -12.81 26.53 12.98
C VAL A 123 -14.09 27.34 13.05
N GLU A 124 -14.76 27.57 11.93
CA GLU A 124 -16.06 28.27 11.88
C GLU A 124 -17.13 27.50 12.63
N MET A 125 -17.14 26.18 12.50
CA MET A 125 -18.05 25.29 13.24
C MET A 125 -17.84 25.38 14.76
N GLY A 126 -16.63 25.70 15.22
CA GLY A 126 -16.30 25.82 16.65
C GLY A 126 -16.44 24.50 17.40
N ILE A 127 -16.22 23.38 16.75
CA ILE A 127 -16.23 22.05 17.37
C ILE A 127 -14.85 21.72 17.96
N ALA A 128 -14.87 20.82 18.96
CA ALA A 128 -13.67 20.30 19.58
C ALA A 128 -13.08 19.15 18.78
N GLY A 129 -11.79 18.87 18.93
CA GLY A 129 -11.07 17.79 18.27
C GLY A 129 -10.02 18.29 17.29
N GLU A 130 -9.57 17.40 16.43
CA GLU A 130 -8.55 17.69 15.43
C GLU A 130 -8.90 17.07 14.08
N VAL A 131 -8.52 17.75 13.01
CA VAL A 131 -8.48 17.20 11.65
C VAL A 131 -7.02 17.12 11.22
N ARG A 132 -6.60 15.95 10.78
CA ARG A 132 -5.24 15.70 10.29
C ARG A 132 -5.25 15.25 8.83
N ILE A 133 -4.19 15.55 8.11
CA ILE A 133 -3.79 14.82 6.90
C ILE A 133 -2.44 14.20 7.17
N ILE A 134 -2.29 12.93 6.79
CA ILE A 134 -1.05 12.16 6.96
C ILE A 134 -0.66 11.60 5.61
N GLY A 135 0.50 12.03 5.12
CA GLY A 135 1.12 11.49 3.92
C GLY A 135 1.80 10.17 4.22
N THR A 136 1.31 9.10 3.58
CA THR A 136 1.74 7.72 3.82
C THR A 136 2.46 7.18 2.60
N PRO A 137 3.83 7.26 2.54
CA PRO A 137 4.61 6.82 1.40
C PRO A 137 4.66 5.30 1.27
N ALA A 138 5.08 4.83 0.10
CA ALA A 138 5.48 3.46 -0.19
C ALA A 138 4.40 2.40 0.11
N GLU A 139 3.18 2.59 -0.38
CA GLU A 139 2.14 1.57 -0.28
C GLU A 139 2.48 0.36 -1.16
N GLU A 140 2.96 0.61 -2.38
CA GLU A 140 3.29 -0.39 -3.40
C GLU A 140 4.61 -1.13 -3.10
N GLY A 141 4.60 -1.94 -2.04
CA GLY A 141 5.71 -2.83 -1.70
C GLY A 141 6.68 -2.32 -0.64
N GLY A 142 6.45 -1.15 -0.02
CA GLY A 142 7.29 -0.62 1.05
C GLY A 142 6.64 -0.68 2.44
N ALA A 143 5.33 -0.93 2.50
CA ALA A 143 4.54 -0.99 3.74
C ALA A 143 4.72 0.25 4.64
N GLY A 144 4.82 1.46 4.04
CA GLY A 144 5.09 2.70 4.76
C GLY A 144 4.14 2.97 5.91
N LYS A 145 2.83 2.68 5.75
CA LYS A 145 1.84 2.80 6.83
C LYS A 145 2.14 1.89 8.03
N ALA A 146 2.64 0.68 7.79
CA ALA A 146 3.01 -0.22 8.88
C ALA A 146 4.20 0.34 9.67
N ILE A 147 5.22 0.85 8.97
CA ILE A 147 6.38 1.50 9.59
C ILE A 147 5.93 2.73 10.40
N MET A 148 5.03 3.55 9.84
CA MET A 148 4.49 4.71 10.55
C MET A 148 3.69 4.31 11.79
N LEU A 149 2.91 3.22 11.71
CA LEU A 149 2.16 2.69 12.83
C LEU A 149 3.09 2.26 13.98
N GLU A 150 4.14 1.51 13.67
CA GLU A 150 5.16 1.09 14.64
C GLU A 150 5.87 2.28 15.30
N ARG A 151 6.01 3.40 14.58
CA ARG A 151 6.63 4.63 15.08
C ARG A 151 5.64 5.61 15.74
N GLY A 152 4.40 5.19 16.00
CA GLY A 152 3.38 6.01 16.66
C GLY A 152 2.75 7.08 15.76
N GLY A 153 2.91 6.98 14.45
CA GLY A 153 2.42 7.97 13.49
C GLY A 153 0.91 8.18 13.49
N PHE A 154 0.18 7.23 14.03
CA PHE A 154 -1.29 7.29 14.16
C PHE A 154 -1.76 7.42 15.61
N ASP A 155 -0.85 7.72 16.55
CA ASP A 155 -1.22 7.86 17.95
C ASP A 155 -2.26 8.95 18.15
N GLY A 156 -3.31 8.59 18.91
CA GLY A 156 -4.43 9.48 19.22
C GLY A 156 -5.36 9.75 18.02
N VAL A 157 -5.24 9.05 16.90
CA VAL A 157 -6.22 9.08 15.81
C VAL A 157 -7.39 8.18 16.18
N ASP A 158 -8.60 8.75 16.22
CA ASP A 158 -9.83 8.00 16.49
C ASP A 158 -10.42 7.41 15.20
N PHE A 159 -10.31 8.14 14.07
CA PHE A 159 -10.83 7.74 12.76
C PHE A 159 -9.83 8.07 11.66
N ALA A 160 -9.55 7.09 10.79
CA ALA A 160 -8.76 7.30 9.58
C ALA A 160 -9.65 7.06 8.34
N LEU A 161 -9.59 7.99 7.38
CA LEU A 161 -10.38 7.97 6.16
C LEU A 161 -9.47 8.05 4.94
N MET A 162 -9.77 7.24 3.93
CA MET A 162 -9.06 7.25 2.65
C MET A 162 -10.04 6.87 1.54
N ILE A 163 -9.89 7.51 0.38
CA ILE A 163 -10.56 7.12 -0.86
C ILE A 163 -9.53 6.38 -1.70
N HIS A 164 -9.90 5.24 -2.26
CA HIS A 164 -9.06 4.50 -3.18
C HIS A 164 -9.82 4.20 -4.48
N PRO A 165 -9.30 4.60 -5.65
CA PRO A 165 -9.90 4.24 -6.94
C PRO A 165 -9.98 2.72 -7.09
N THR A 166 -10.97 2.24 -7.85
CA THR A 166 -11.09 0.81 -8.18
C THR A 166 -10.96 0.64 -9.70
N CYS A 167 -10.34 -0.46 -10.13
CA CYS A 167 -10.30 -0.85 -11.53
C CYS A 167 -11.61 -1.54 -11.93
N GLY A 168 -11.94 -1.56 -13.24
CA GLY A 168 -13.03 -2.37 -13.78
C GLY A 168 -14.16 -1.62 -14.47
N GLY A 169 -14.06 -0.30 -14.68
CA GLY A 169 -14.98 0.45 -15.56
C GLY A 169 -16.42 0.60 -15.07
N GLU A 170 -16.77 0.10 -13.89
CA GLU A 170 -18.08 0.28 -13.28
C GLU A 170 -18.04 1.44 -12.28
N SER A 171 -18.96 2.40 -12.44
CA SER A 171 -19.14 3.50 -11.50
C SER A 171 -19.83 3.01 -10.22
N ARG A 172 -19.15 2.21 -9.44
CA ARG A 172 -19.63 1.74 -8.12
C ARG A 172 -18.79 2.36 -7.02
N ASN A 173 -19.45 3.04 -6.10
CA ASN A 173 -18.83 3.51 -4.86
C ASN A 173 -19.04 2.44 -3.78
N TYR A 174 -17.94 2.03 -3.15
CA TYR A 174 -17.97 1.12 -2.01
C TYR A 174 -17.54 1.90 -0.78
N ILE A 175 -18.33 1.81 0.30
CA ILE A 175 -17.96 2.37 1.59
C ILE A 175 -17.49 1.22 2.48
N ASN A 176 -16.33 1.40 3.13
CA ASN A 176 -15.84 0.52 4.18
C ASN A 176 -15.71 -0.97 3.73
N ARG A 177 -15.09 -1.18 2.57
CA ARG A 177 -14.89 -2.51 1.99
C ARG A 177 -13.89 -3.34 2.80
N ASN A 178 -14.18 -4.64 2.96
CA ASN A 178 -13.22 -5.62 3.48
C ASN A 178 -11.96 -5.66 2.62
N GLY A 179 -10.81 -5.94 3.25
CA GLY A 179 -9.56 -6.22 2.55
C GLY A 179 -9.00 -7.57 2.97
N ARG A 180 -8.43 -8.29 2.01
CA ARG A 180 -7.69 -9.52 2.28
C ARG A 180 -6.34 -9.20 2.91
N ALA A 181 -5.83 -10.15 3.70
CA ALA A 181 -4.43 -10.16 4.11
C ALA A 181 -3.49 -10.40 2.92
N SER A 182 -2.29 -9.86 2.99
CA SER A 182 -1.25 -10.01 1.97
C SER A 182 0.09 -10.34 2.60
N GLY A 183 0.83 -11.24 1.96
CA GLY A 183 2.20 -11.59 2.31
C GLY A 183 3.04 -11.78 1.06
N SER A 184 4.36 -11.77 1.24
CA SER A 184 5.34 -11.99 0.18
C SER A 184 6.35 -13.05 0.60
N LEU A 185 6.79 -13.85 -0.36
CA LEU A 185 7.92 -14.76 -0.21
C LEU A 185 8.92 -14.56 -1.35
N THR A 186 10.17 -14.33 -0.99
CA THR A 186 11.29 -14.43 -1.92
C THR A 186 12.04 -15.75 -1.67
N ILE A 187 12.19 -16.56 -2.71
CA ILE A 187 12.87 -17.85 -2.66
C ILE A 187 14.03 -17.83 -3.65
N SER A 188 15.23 -18.00 -3.14
CA SER A 188 16.44 -18.11 -3.95
C SER A 188 17.07 -19.48 -3.80
N PHE A 189 17.55 -20.05 -4.89
CA PHE A 189 18.35 -21.27 -4.90
C PHE A 189 19.75 -21.00 -5.38
N THR A 190 20.73 -21.53 -4.65
CA THR A 190 22.13 -21.54 -5.05
C THR A 190 22.54 -22.96 -5.37
N GLY A 191 22.93 -23.20 -6.60
CA GLY A 191 23.47 -24.44 -7.13
C GLY A 191 24.90 -24.26 -7.59
N GLN A 192 25.26 -24.96 -8.68
CA GLN A 192 26.59 -24.90 -9.28
C GLN A 192 26.48 -24.81 -10.81
N SER A 193 27.03 -23.73 -11.38
CA SER A 193 27.09 -23.57 -12.82
C SER A 193 28.02 -24.59 -13.47
N ALA A 194 27.61 -25.10 -14.62
CA ALA A 194 28.41 -26.00 -15.44
C ALA A 194 28.06 -25.84 -16.92
N HIS A 195 28.91 -26.33 -17.82
CA HIS A 195 28.58 -26.41 -19.22
C HIS A 195 27.50 -27.49 -19.45
N SER A 196 26.52 -27.24 -20.29
CA SER A 196 25.39 -28.16 -20.51
C SER A 196 25.79 -29.53 -21.07
N SER A 197 26.98 -29.67 -21.68
CA SER A 197 27.54 -30.94 -22.13
C SER A 197 28.16 -31.79 -21.01
N ALA A 198 28.34 -31.23 -19.80
CA ALA A 198 28.88 -31.92 -18.62
C ALA A 198 27.92 -31.75 -17.42
N PRO A 199 26.66 -32.20 -17.51
CA PRO A 199 25.61 -31.90 -16.53
C PRO A 199 25.91 -32.49 -15.13
N ALA A 200 26.67 -33.55 -15.04
CA ALA A 200 27.03 -34.19 -13.78
C ALA A 200 27.93 -33.33 -12.88
N THR A 201 28.52 -32.25 -13.42
CA THR A 201 29.37 -31.32 -12.67
C THR A 201 28.60 -30.10 -12.17
N GLY A 202 27.30 -29.98 -12.49
CA GLY A 202 26.47 -28.84 -12.13
C GLY A 202 25.33 -29.21 -11.18
N ILE A 203 24.79 -28.19 -10.50
CA ILE A 203 23.56 -28.27 -9.73
C ILE A 203 22.64 -27.17 -10.26
N ASN A 204 21.54 -27.56 -10.89
CA ASN A 204 20.65 -26.64 -11.59
C ASN A 204 19.67 -25.95 -10.62
N ALA A 205 19.93 -24.69 -10.29
CA ALA A 205 19.08 -23.88 -9.42
C ALA A 205 17.72 -23.52 -10.08
N LEU A 206 17.68 -23.40 -11.41
CA LEU A 206 16.42 -23.12 -12.13
C LEU A 206 15.46 -24.31 -12.04
N THR A 207 15.97 -25.55 -12.13
CA THR A 207 15.17 -26.76 -11.93
C THR A 207 14.53 -26.76 -10.55
N ALA A 208 15.25 -26.32 -9.50
CA ALA A 208 14.68 -26.18 -8.17
C ALA A 208 13.54 -25.16 -8.13
N ALA A 209 13.71 -23.99 -8.74
CA ALA A 209 12.66 -22.98 -8.80
C ALA A 209 11.42 -23.50 -9.55
N ILE A 210 11.57 -24.09 -10.75
CA ILE A 210 10.47 -24.67 -11.53
C ILE A 210 9.74 -25.75 -10.72
N SER A 211 10.48 -26.57 -9.96
CA SER A 211 9.89 -27.58 -9.06
C SER A 211 8.97 -26.96 -8.02
N VAL A 212 9.34 -25.79 -7.45
CA VAL A 212 8.47 -25.06 -6.49
C VAL A 212 7.16 -24.66 -7.17
N PHE A 213 7.21 -24.06 -8.37
CA PHE A 213 6.00 -23.67 -9.09
C PHE A 213 5.08 -24.86 -9.37
N ASN A 214 5.62 -25.96 -9.86
CA ASN A 214 4.86 -27.18 -10.11
C ASN A 214 4.22 -27.74 -8.83
N GLN A 215 4.94 -27.73 -7.71
CA GLN A 215 4.40 -28.19 -6.43
C GLN A 215 3.29 -27.28 -5.91
N ILE A 216 3.41 -25.95 -6.09
CA ILE A 216 2.35 -25.00 -5.72
C ILE A 216 1.09 -25.30 -6.53
N ASP A 217 1.21 -25.55 -7.83
CA ASP A 217 0.06 -25.91 -8.66
C ASP A 217 -0.61 -27.22 -8.20
N MET A 218 0.16 -28.19 -7.73
CA MET A 218 -0.39 -29.41 -7.13
C MET A 218 -1.12 -29.15 -5.80
N LEU A 219 -0.80 -28.06 -5.09
CA LEU A 219 -1.46 -27.68 -3.83
C LEU A 219 -2.76 -26.85 -4.06
N ARG A 220 -3.02 -26.33 -5.27
CA ARG A 220 -4.21 -25.52 -5.54
C ARG A 220 -5.55 -26.14 -5.12
N PRO A 221 -5.76 -27.47 -5.21
CA PRO A 221 -6.98 -28.09 -4.68
C PRO A 221 -7.19 -27.95 -3.18
N LEU A 222 -6.15 -27.57 -2.42
CA LEU A 222 -6.21 -27.30 -0.98
C LEU A 222 -6.41 -25.85 -0.64
N PHE A 223 -6.47 -24.97 -1.67
CA PHE A 223 -6.67 -23.54 -1.48
C PHE A 223 -8.13 -23.23 -1.23
N GLU A 224 -8.38 -22.28 -0.36
CA GLU A 224 -9.70 -21.73 -0.11
C GLU A 224 -10.09 -20.73 -1.22
N THR A 225 -11.37 -20.36 -1.30
CA THR A 225 -11.89 -19.48 -2.37
C THR A 225 -11.19 -18.12 -2.43
N GLU A 226 -10.72 -17.62 -1.30
CA GLU A 226 -10.05 -16.33 -1.21
C GLU A 226 -8.52 -16.41 -1.30
N ASP A 227 -7.97 -17.62 -1.35
CA ASP A 227 -6.54 -17.82 -1.46
C ASP A 227 -6.06 -17.49 -2.88
N ASN A 228 -4.99 -16.72 -2.95
CA ASN A 228 -4.28 -16.45 -4.20
C ASN A 228 -2.77 -16.55 -3.94
N VAL A 229 -2.11 -17.36 -4.75
CA VAL A 229 -0.65 -17.44 -4.79
C VAL A 229 -0.23 -17.22 -6.24
N ASN A 230 0.42 -16.09 -6.48
CA ASN A 230 1.00 -15.74 -7.76
C ASN A 230 2.50 -15.60 -7.62
N GLY A 231 3.27 -16.09 -8.59
CA GLY A 231 4.72 -16.07 -8.54
C GLY A 231 5.35 -15.70 -9.87
N VAL A 232 6.58 -15.21 -9.80
CA VAL A 232 7.43 -14.89 -10.95
C VAL A 232 8.86 -15.36 -10.68
N ILE A 233 9.53 -15.85 -11.74
CA ILE A 233 10.97 -16.10 -11.70
C ILE A 233 11.67 -14.82 -12.13
N LEU A 234 12.39 -14.18 -11.19
CA LEU A 234 13.14 -12.94 -11.43
C LEU A 234 14.49 -13.22 -12.08
N GLU A 235 15.15 -14.32 -11.67
CA GLU A 235 16.44 -14.77 -12.20
C GLU A 235 16.40 -16.29 -12.39
N GLY A 236 16.87 -16.77 -13.55
CA GLY A 236 16.82 -18.20 -13.86
C GLY A 236 17.92 -18.67 -14.82
N GLY A 237 19.01 -17.91 -14.95
CA GLY A 237 20.15 -18.23 -15.82
C GLY A 237 20.38 -17.18 -16.92
N THR A 238 21.49 -17.33 -17.67
CA THR A 238 21.96 -16.35 -18.65
C THR A 238 22.09 -16.90 -20.08
N ALA A 239 22.32 -18.20 -20.23
CA ALA A 239 22.49 -18.83 -21.55
C ALA A 239 22.04 -20.29 -21.51
N SER A 240 21.49 -20.79 -22.61
CA SER A 240 20.94 -22.16 -22.71
C SER A 240 21.99 -23.27 -22.64
N ASN A 241 23.25 -22.97 -22.92
CA ASN A 241 24.38 -23.89 -22.84
C ASN A 241 25.10 -23.87 -21.48
N VAL A 242 24.54 -23.15 -20.50
CA VAL A 242 25.08 -23.08 -19.12
C VAL A 242 23.99 -23.53 -18.14
N ILE A 243 24.32 -24.50 -17.27
CA ILE A 243 23.46 -24.91 -16.15
C ILE A 243 23.38 -23.74 -15.16
N PRO A 244 22.16 -23.21 -14.86
CA PRO A 244 22.02 -22.09 -13.94
C PRO A 244 22.45 -22.45 -12.50
N GLY A 245 23.47 -21.76 -12.00
CA GLY A 245 23.94 -21.90 -10.63
C GLY A 245 23.18 -21.04 -9.61
N PHE A 246 22.29 -20.18 -10.08
CA PHE A 246 21.44 -19.35 -9.21
C PHE A 246 20.07 -19.17 -9.85
N SER A 247 19.04 -19.11 -8.99
CA SER A 247 17.71 -18.67 -9.37
C SER A 247 17.06 -17.87 -8.23
N LYS A 248 16.17 -16.94 -8.59
CA LYS A 248 15.38 -16.14 -7.63
C LYS A 248 13.95 -16.06 -8.12
N SER A 249 13.02 -16.34 -7.24
CA SER A 249 11.58 -16.24 -7.47
C SER A 249 10.93 -15.42 -6.38
N GLU A 250 9.87 -14.71 -6.72
CA GLU A 250 9.04 -13.92 -5.81
C GLU A 250 7.61 -14.37 -5.90
N PHE A 251 6.93 -14.49 -4.76
CA PHE A 251 5.53 -14.90 -4.64
C PHE A 251 4.74 -13.88 -3.86
N CYS A 252 3.64 -13.40 -4.45
CA CYS A 252 2.59 -12.64 -3.78
C CYS A 252 1.51 -13.61 -3.30
N ILE A 253 1.16 -13.51 -2.02
CA ILE A 253 0.18 -14.39 -1.38
C ILE A 253 -0.93 -13.52 -0.82
N ARG A 254 -2.18 -13.86 -1.13
CA ARG A 254 -3.37 -13.20 -0.58
C ARG A 254 -4.32 -14.23 0.00
N ALA A 255 -4.90 -13.93 1.17
CA ALA A 255 -5.84 -14.80 1.85
C ALA A 255 -6.83 -13.98 2.69
N ALA A 256 -7.86 -14.64 3.21
CA ALA A 256 -8.87 -13.99 4.05
C ALA A 256 -8.27 -13.38 5.33
N THR A 257 -7.25 -14.01 5.93
CA THR A 257 -6.64 -13.62 7.21
C THR A 257 -5.13 -13.77 7.21
N MET A 258 -4.44 -13.07 8.11
CA MET A 258 -2.98 -13.26 8.33
C MET A 258 -2.65 -14.70 8.75
N LYS A 259 -3.49 -15.32 9.57
CA LYS A 259 -3.31 -16.74 9.91
C LYS A 259 -3.25 -17.63 8.67
N ARG A 260 -4.13 -17.37 7.69
CA ARG A 260 -4.15 -18.13 6.44
C ARG A 260 -2.95 -17.81 5.56
N ILE A 261 -2.43 -16.58 5.58
CA ILE A 261 -1.14 -16.22 4.94
C ILE A 261 -0.01 -17.09 5.50
N ASP A 262 0.10 -17.22 6.82
CA ASP A 262 1.13 -18.04 7.46
C ASP A 262 1.01 -19.52 7.06
N GLU A 263 -0.20 -20.06 6.97
CA GLU A 263 -0.44 -21.43 6.50
C GLU A 263 0.03 -21.63 5.06
N LEU A 264 -0.35 -20.72 4.14
CA LEU A 264 0.07 -20.77 2.73
C LEU A 264 1.58 -20.60 2.57
N GLN A 265 2.18 -19.66 3.31
CA GLN A 265 3.63 -19.48 3.31
C GLN A 265 4.35 -20.76 3.76
N ASN A 266 3.88 -21.41 4.83
CA ASN A 266 4.44 -22.66 5.30
C ASN A 266 4.31 -23.81 4.27
N MET A 267 3.21 -23.87 3.52
CA MET A 267 3.06 -24.84 2.41
C MET A 267 4.11 -24.58 1.32
N ILE A 268 4.31 -23.32 0.92
CA ILE A 268 5.29 -22.95 -0.13
C ILE A 268 6.72 -23.17 0.36
N ILE A 269 7.02 -22.84 1.61
CA ILE A 269 8.31 -23.13 2.24
C ILE A 269 8.58 -24.65 2.24
N GLY A 270 7.56 -25.46 2.49
CA GLY A 270 7.65 -26.92 2.38
C GLY A 270 7.99 -27.38 0.95
N CYS A 271 7.42 -26.72 -0.08
CA CYS A 271 7.77 -26.99 -1.49
C CYS A 271 9.23 -26.64 -1.78
N ALA A 272 9.70 -25.50 -1.30
CA ALA A 272 11.08 -25.06 -1.49
C ALA A 272 12.10 -26.01 -0.84
N LYS A 273 11.84 -26.47 0.40
CA LYS A 273 12.68 -27.44 1.08
C LYS A 273 12.70 -28.81 0.38
N ARG A 274 11.58 -29.26 -0.19
CA ARG A 274 11.54 -30.46 -1.02
C ARG A 274 12.34 -30.30 -2.31
N ALA A 275 12.23 -29.13 -2.97
CA ALA A 275 13.01 -28.83 -4.16
C ALA A 275 14.53 -28.82 -3.87
N GLU A 276 14.97 -28.27 -2.73
CA GLU A 276 16.36 -28.37 -2.26
C GLU A 276 16.80 -29.81 -2.13
N SER A 277 15.99 -30.66 -1.45
CA SER A 277 16.32 -32.07 -1.24
C SER A 277 16.40 -32.87 -2.55
N LEU A 278 15.56 -32.55 -3.53
CA LEU A 278 15.52 -33.24 -4.83
C LEU A 278 16.67 -32.83 -5.75
N THR A 279 17.06 -31.56 -5.74
CA THR A 279 18.00 -30.99 -6.71
C THR A 279 19.41 -30.79 -6.16
N GLY A 280 19.57 -30.74 -4.83
CA GLY A 280 20.81 -30.39 -4.16
C GLY A 280 21.12 -28.89 -4.14
N ALA A 281 20.32 -28.04 -4.83
CA ALA A 281 20.47 -26.59 -4.79
C ALA A 281 20.05 -26.04 -3.41
N LYS A 282 20.87 -25.20 -2.79
CA LYS A 282 20.63 -24.64 -1.45
C LYS A 282 19.59 -23.54 -1.50
N VAL A 283 18.56 -23.66 -0.66
CA VAL A 283 17.47 -22.72 -0.56
C VAL A 283 17.73 -21.62 0.47
N GLN A 284 17.40 -20.38 0.10
CA GLN A 284 17.26 -19.25 1.01
C GLN A 284 15.88 -18.65 0.83
N ILE A 285 15.19 -18.38 1.94
CA ILE A 285 13.81 -17.91 1.96
C ILE A 285 13.74 -16.64 2.79
N GLN A 286 13.07 -15.61 2.23
CA GLN A 286 12.70 -14.38 2.93
C GLN A 286 11.18 -14.26 2.91
N SER A 287 10.58 -14.06 4.07
CA SER A 287 9.14 -13.88 4.23
C SER A 287 8.88 -12.48 4.76
N GLU A 288 7.95 -11.77 4.13
CA GLU A 288 7.53 -10.45 4.56
C GLU A 288 6.00 -10.41 4.64
N PRO A 289 5.40 -10.20 5.84
CA PRO A 289 4.02 -9.81 5.96
C PRO A 289 3.89 -8.38 5.39
N ILE A 290 2.85 -8.13 4.59
CA ILE A 290 2.64 -6.81 4.01
C ILE A 290 1.47 -6.12 4.70
N TYR A 291 0.29 -6.74 4.69
CA TYR A 291 -0.93 -6.16 5.28
C TYR A 291 -1.78 -7.24 5.96
N ALA A 292 -2.34 -6.88 7.12
CA ALA A 292 -3.42 -7.64 7.74
C ALA A 292 -4.73 -7.46 6.97
N GLU A 293 -5.66 -8.37 7.16
CA GLU A 293 -7.03 -8.24 6.71
C GLU A 293 -7.71 -7.00 7.31
N ARG A 294 -8.63 -6.42 6.56
CA ARG A 294 -9.45 -5.28 7.03
C ARG A 294 -10.89 -5.71 7.22
N TYR A 295 -11.44 -5.32 8.35
CA TYR A 295 -12.86 -5.48 8.66
C TYR A 295 -13.60 -4.14 8.49
N PRO A 296 -14.89 -4.16 8.12
CA PRO A 296 -15.70 -2.95 8.08
C PRO A 296 -15.77 -2.29 9.45
N CYS A 297 -15.62 -0.98 9.50
CA CYS A 297 -15.92 -0.19 10.68
C CYS A 297 -17.40 0.25 10.61
N LEU A 298 -18.32 -0.57 11.10
CA LEU A 298 -19.76 -0.34 10.97
C LEU A 298 -20.22 1.05 11.46
N PRO A 299 -19.70 1.61 12.58
CA PRO A 299 -20.07 2.96 13.02
C PRO A 299 -19.79 4.08 12.02
N ILE A 300 -18.91 3.87 11.03
CA ILE A 300 -18.64 4.86 9.98
C ILE A 300 -19.65 4.73 8.81
N CYS A 301 -20.31 3.58 8.68
CA CYS A 301 -21.28 3.32 7.61
C CYS A 301 -22.68 3.86 7.92
N GLU A 302 -23.01 4.13 9.18
CA GLU A 302 -24.28 4.70 9.66
C GLU A 302 -24.23 6.24 9.72
#